data_209dd16ba3a75655f28418f1111f6781
#
_entry.id   209dd16ba3a75655f28418f1111f6781
#
_cell.length_a   1.000
_cell.length_b   1.000
_cell.length_c   1.000
_cell.angle_alpha   90.00
_cell.angle_beta   90.00
_cell.angle_gamma   90.00
#
_symmetry.space_group_name_H-M   'P 1'
#
loop_
_entity.id
_entity.type
_entity.pdbx_description
1 polymer ?
#
loop_
_entity_poly.entity_id
_entity_poly.type
_entity_poly.pdbx_seq_one_letter_code
_entity_poly.pdbx_strand_id
1 'polypeptide(L)'
;MKHQIAVGVMTAPKIEAVIPGPHSTPEHPTFLLKNVRIGIGFHWDRLEDQEFEGTLEIRDNADGTQTAINRLDVEDYLSSVITSEMSATSSLELLKAHAVISRSWVLRPVISPSTGTDKPDLSNPDRHVIWYERDAHEGFDVCADDHCQRYEGITRRDEHPEAAANVQKAIDATRGQVLMYDGKVCDARFYKACGGATELFENAWANEHYDYLEPVRDEIGTPLPDLTIEENAQAFIRTSLSAYCNTTDERILSQVLNNYDQETKDFYRWTVQYTKEELSDIICERSGIDFGEILDLVPIKRGPSARLYEMQIVGSKRTMVIGKELEIRKWLSKSHLYSSAFVVDRNENGDFILTGAGWGHGVGLCQIGAAVMADKGYTYEQILAHYFPGSELKSI
;
A
#
# COMPACT_ATOMS: atom_id res chain seq x y z
N MET A 1 0.93 14.34 23.63
CA MET A 1 0.86 15.65 22.92
C MET A 1 -0.08 15.52 21.73
N LYS A 2 -0.77 16.59 21.31
CA LYS A 2 -1.54 16.55 20.05
C LYS A 2 -0.57 16.79 18.88
N HIS A 3 -0.50 15.86 17.95
CA HIS A 3 0.30 16.02 16.73
C HIS A 3 -0.61 16.41 15.58
N GLN A 4 -0.41 17.62 15.05
CA GLN A 4 -1.11 18.11 13.87
C GLN A 4 -0.42 17.58 12.61
N ILE A 5 -1.22 17.18 11.63
CA ILE A 5 -0.76 16.78 10.31
C ILE A 5 -1.48 17.59 9.22
N ALA A 6 -0.83 17.73 8.08
CA ALA A 6 -1.33 18.38 6.89
C ALA A 6 -1.52 17.35 5.78
N VAL A 7 -2.76 17.20 5.31
CA VAL A 7 -3.14 16.25 4.25
C VAL A 7 -3.48 17.02 2.98
N GLY A 8 -2.72 16.81 1.90
CA GLY A 8 -3.06 17.32 0.58
C GLY A 8 -4.19 16.49 -0.02
N VAL A 9 -5.41 17.07 -0.10
CA VAL A 9 -6.60 16.34 -0.52
C VAL A 9 -6.75 16.30 -2.03
N MET A 10 -6.62 17.45 -2.68
CA MET A 10 -6.76 17.54 -4.13
C MET A 10 -6.06 18.78 -4.68
N THR A 11 -5.69 18.71 -5.96
CA THR A 11 -5.22 19.86 -6.74
C THR A 11 -6.11 20.04 -7.95
N ALA A 12 -6.61 21.26 -8.18
CA ALA A 12 -7.50 21.59 -9.29
C ALA A 12 -7.26 23.04 -9.77
N PRO A 13 -7.71 23.42 -10.98
CA PRO A 13 -7.66 24.81 -11.43
C PRO A 13 -8.37 25.78 -10.49
N LYS A 14 -9.42 25.30 -9.82
CA LYS A 14 -10.15 26.04 -8.77
C LYS A 14 -10.76 25.04 -7.79
N ILE A 15 -10.58 25.29 -6.49
CA ILE A 15 -11.18 24.52 -5.42
C ILE A 15 -12.58 25.04 -5.11
N GLU A 16 -13.57 24.15 -5.07
CA GLU A 16 -14.93 24.44 -4.62
C GLU A 16 -15.16 23.82 -3.25
N ALA A 17 -15.41 24.66 -2.25
CA ALA A 17 -15.62 24.22 -0.88
C ALA A 17 -16.88 24.85 -0.27
N VAL A 18 -17.54 24.12 0.65
CA VAL A 18 -18.61 24.61 1.51
C VAL A 18 -18.12 24.64 2.95
N ILE A 19 -18.11 25.83 3.57
CA ILE A 19 -17.67 26.05 4.94
C ILE A 19 -18.74 26.91 5.67
N PRO A 20 -19.29 26.42 6.81
CA PRO A 20 -19.09 25.10 7.40
C PRO A 20 -19.68 23.98 6.53
N GLY A 21 -19.16 22.78 6.70
CA GLY A 21 -19.70 21.58 6.06
C GLY A 21 -21.07 21.18 6.63
N PRO A 22 -21.80 20.26 5.98
CA PRO A 22 -23.13 19.83 6.37
C PRO A 22 -23.25 19.26 7.79
N HIS A 23 -22.22 18.55 8.26
CA HIS A 23 -22.20 17.93 9.61
C HIS A 23 -21.38 18.73 10.63
N SER A 24 -21.03 19.99 10.33
CA SER A 24 -20.20 20.81 11.18
C SER A 24 -20.91 21.20 12.49
N THR A 25 -20.18 21.03 13.62
CA THR A 25 -20.58 21.52 14.94
C THR A 25 -19.51 22.45 15.51
N PRO A 26 -19.81 23.26 16.56
CA PRO A 26 -18.77 24.09 17.19
C PRO A 26 -17.58 23.29 17.77
N GLU A 27 -17.84 22.03 18.20
CA GLU A 27 -16.83 21.13 18.78
C GLU A 27 -16.09 20.34 17.72
N HIS A 28 -16.75 20.05 16.59
CA HIS A 28 -16.24 19.31 15.45
C HIS A 28 -16.47 20.09 14.16
N PRO A 29 -15.64 21.09 13.84
CA PRO A 29 -15.78 21.86 12.62
C PRO A 29 -15.45 20.99 11.40
N THR A 30 -16.33 21.05 10.39
CA THR A 30 -16.12 20.36 9.11
C THR A 30 -16.19 21.32 7.93
N PHE A 31 -15.67 20.86 6.79
CA PHE A 31 -15.84 21.49 5.49
C PHE A 31 -16.06 20.40 4.42
N LEU A 32 -16.78 20.76 3.36
CA LEU A 32 -17.03 19.86 2.24
C LEU A 32 -16.27 20.35 1.02
N LEU A 33 -15.53 19.45 0.38
CA LEU A 33 -14.89 19.67 -0.92
C LEU A 33 -15.70 19.00 -2.02
N LYS A 34 -15.89 19.72 -3.13
CA LYS A 34 -16.59 19.22 -4.30
C LYS A 34 -15.64 18.51 -5.25
N ASN A 35 -16.15 17.43 -5.91
CA ASN A 35 -15.44 16.73 -6.97
C ASN A 35 -14.03 16.26 -6.58
N VAL A 36 -13.85 15.72 -5.39
CA VAL A 36 -12.59 15.07 -4.99
C VAL A 36 -12.42 13.81 -5.81
N ARG A 37 -11.29 13.67 -6.52
CA ARG A 37 -10.98 12.49 -7.30
C ARG A 37 -10.38 11.42 -6.40
N ILE A 38 -10.98 10.23 -6.41
CA ILE A 38 -10.55 9.07 -5.64
C ILE A 38 -10.24 7.89 -6.56
N GLY A 39 -9.35 6.99 -6.12
CA GLY A 39 -8.94 5.82 -6.91
C GLY A 39 -8.18 6.16 -8.17
N ILE A 40 -7.32 7.16 -8.11
CA ILE A 40 -6.57 7.66 -9.27
C ILE A 40 -5.77 6.53 -9.93
N GLY A 41 -6.12 6.22 -11.19
CA GLY A 41 -5.45 5.17 -11.96
C GLY A 41 -5.93 3.75 -11.69
N PHE A 42 -6.97 3.56 -10.87
CA PHE A 42 -7.65 2.28 -10.62
C PHE A 42 -8.96 2.18 -11.42
N HIS A 43 -9.53 0.98 -11.52
CA HIS A 43 -10.79 0.74 -12.23
C HIS A 43 -12.01 1.44 -11.60
N TRP A 44 -11.89 1.91 -10.35
CA TRP A 44 -12.90 2.64 -9.60
C TRP A 44 -12.66 4.14 -9.48
N ASP A 45 -11.76 4.70 -10.31
CA ASP A 45 -11.47 6.14 -10.41
C ASP A 45 -12.73 6.95 -10.70
N ARG A 46 -13.08 7.89 -9.80
CA ARG A 46 -14.27 8.74 -9.89
C ARG A 46 -14.14 10.02 -9.10
N LEU A 47 -15.10 10.92 -9.29
CA LEU A 47 -15.25 12.16 -8.54
C LEU A 47 -16.36 11.99 -7.49
N GLU A 48 -16.07 12.37 -6.25
CA GLU A 48 -17.03 12.40 -5.14
C GLU A 48 -16.95 13.73 -4.38
N ASP A 49 -18.10 14.17 -3.83
CA ASP A 49 -18.11 15.22 -2.82
C ASP A 49 -17.75 14.62 -1.47
N GLN A 50 -16.71 15.14 -0.82
CA GLN A 50 -16.23 14.59 0.45
C GLN A 50 -16.22 15.65 1.55
N GLU A 51 -16.67 15.28 2.74
CA GLU A 51 -16.63 16.12 3.92
C GLU A 51 -15.49 15.73 4.85
N PHE A 52 -14.78 16.73 5.37
CA PHE A 52 -13.58 16.57 6.18
C PHE A 52 -13.71 17.30 7.50
N GLU A 53 -13.24 16.68 8.58
CA GLU A 53 -13.07 17.30 9.89
C GLU A 53 -11.76 18.07 9.96
N GLY A 54 -11.70 19.17 10.74
CA GLY A 54 -10.49 20.01 10.88
C GLY A 54 -10.58 21.33 10.12
N THR A 55 -9.42 21.85 9.68
CA THR A 55 -9.31 23.15 9.00
C THR A 55 -8.88 23.01 7.55
N LEU A 56 -9.55 23.72 6.66
CA LEU A 56 -9.17 23.82 5.26
C LEU A 56 -8.22 24.99 5.02
N GLU A 57 -7.09 24.70 4.40
CA GLU A 57 -6.19 25.68 3.78
C GLU A 57 -6.26 25.50 2.25
N ILE A 58 -6.48 26.59 1.51
CA ILE A 58 -6.38 26.58 0.04
C ILE A 58 -5.11 27.36 -0.32
N ARG A 59 -4.20 26.68 -1.02
CA ARG A 59 -2.92 27.25 -1.48
C ARG A 59 -2.92 27.41 -2.99
N ASP A 60 -2.57 28.63 -3.46
CA ASP A 60 -2.33 28.88 -4.88
C ASP A 60 -0.96 28.34 -5.28
N ASN A 61 -0.90 27.60 -6.37
CA ASN A 61 0.33 27.04 -6.93
C ASN A 61 0.89 27.92 -8.04
N ALA A 62 2.19 27.80 -8.31
CA ALA A 62 2.88 28.60 -9.33
C ALA A 62 2.38 28.35 -10.76
N ASP A 63 1.77 27.19 -11.02
CA ASP A 63 1.18 26.81 -12.30
C ASP A 63 -0.27 27.31 -12.50
N GLY A 64 -0.80 28.08 -11.53
CA GLY A 64 -2.14 28.63 -11.55
C GLY A 64 -3.23 27.68 -11.04
N THR A 65 -2.87 26.50 -10.54
CA THR A 65 -3.79 25.60 -9.84
C THR A 65 -3.88 25.94 -8.36
N GLN A 66 -4.84 25.32 -7.67
CA GLN A 66 -5.01 25.39 -6.21
C GLN A 66 -4.88 24.02 -5.60
N THR A 67 -4.26 23.92 -4.41
CA THR A 67 -4.21 22.72 -3.60
C THR A 67 -5.03 22.90 -2.33
N ALA A 68 -5.99 22.00 -2.08
CA ALA A 68 -6.72 21.90 -0.81
C ALA A 68 -5.93 21.07 0.18
N ILE A 69 -5.59 21.66 1.33
CA ILE A 69 -4.85 21.00 2.41
C ILE A 69 -5.74 20.97 3.65
N ASN A 70 -5.97 19.78 4.18
CA ASN A 70 -6.68 19.59 5.45
C ASN A 70 -5.68 19.51 6.60
N ARG A 71 -5.87 20.34 7.65
CA ARG A 71 -5.06 20.31 8.87
C ARG A 71 -5.92 19.81 10.03
N LEU A 72 -5.45 18.74 10.69
CA LEU A 72 -6.18 18.10 11.76
C LEU A 72 -5.24 17.37 12.74
N ASP A 73 -5.80 16.91 13.87
CA ASP A 73 -5.09 16.03 14.80
C ASP A 73 -4.84 14.65 14.17
N VAL A 74 -3.73 14.00 14.49
CA VAL A 74 -3.39 12.68 13.95
C VAL A 74 -4.44 11.62 14.29
N GLU A 75 -5.08 11.71 15.47
CA GLU A 75 -6.10 10.74 15.87
C GLU A 75 -7.39 10.89 15.03
N ASP A 76 -7.75 12.12 14.66
CA ASP A 76 -8.87 12.38 13.75
C ASP A 76 -8.54 11.91 12.31
N TYR A 77 -7.30 12.11 11.86
CA TYR A 77 -6.81 11.54 10.60
C TYR A 77 -6.93 10.02 10.58
N LEU A 78 -6.51 9.33 11.65
CA LEU A 78 -6.59 7.87 11.73
C LEU A 78 -8.03 7.35 11.67
N SER A 79 -8.99 8.09 12.22
CA SER A 79 -10.41 7.74 12.12
C SER A 79 -10.86 7.63 10.66
N SER A 80 -10.45 8.56 9.81
CA SER A 80 -10.72 8.52 8.37
C SER A 80 -9.93 7.41 7.66
N VAL A 81 -8.62 7.33 7.89
CA VAL A 81 -7.76 6.33 7.22
C VAL A 81 -8.24 4.91 7.49
N ILE A 82 -8.51 4.56 8.76
CA ILE A 82 -8.91 3.20 9.12
C ILE A 82 -10.26 2.84 8.49
N THR A 83 -11.22 3.76 8.47
CA THR A 83 -12.51 3.54 7.82
C THR A 83 -12.43 3.49 6.29
N SER A 84 -11.42 4.12 5.69
CA SER A 84 -11.16 4.09 4.25
C SER A 84 -10.39 2.84 3.81
N GLU A 85 -9.48 2.34 4.66
CA GLU A 85 -8.63 1.17 4.36
C GLU A 85 -9.27 -0.17 4.76
N MET A 86 -10.06 -0.19 5.85
CA MET A 86 -10.59 -1.38 6.48
C MET A 86 -12.10 -1.39 6.50
N SER A 87 -12.68 -2.59 6.48
CA SER A 87 -14.12 -2.71 6.71
C SER A 87 -14.48 -2.41 8.17
N ALA A 88 -15.66 -1.88 8.29
CA ALA A 88 -16.33 -1.65 9.55
C ALA A 88 -16.53 -2.87 10.45
N THR A 89 -16.54 -4.04 9.87
CA THR A 89 -16.70 -5.32 10.56
C THR A 89 -15.38 -5.91 11.06
N SER A 90 -14.25 -5.20 10.87
CA SER A 90 -12.93 -5.64 11.31
C SER A 90 -12.87 -5.86 12.82
N SER A 91 -12.14 -6.90 13.22
CA SER A 91 -11.94 -7.21 14.64
C SER A 91 -11.21 -6.07 15.37
N LEU A 92 -11.49 -5.90 16.66
CA LEU A 92 -10.88 -4.81 17.44
C LEU A 92 -9.34 -4.90 17.47
N GLU A 93 -8.79 -6.12 17.55
CA GLU A 93 -7.33 -6.31 17.58
C GLU A 93 -6.67 -5.94 16.23
N LEU A 94 -7.33 -6.25 15.11
CA LEU A 94 -6.87 -5.80 13.78
C LEU A 94 -6.92 -4.27 13.68
N LEU A 95 -8.01 -3.64 14.11
CA LEU A 95 -8.15 -2.18 14.08
C LEU A 95 -7.12 -1.48 14.97
N LYS A 96 -6.81 -2.03 16.15
CA LYS A 96 -5.74 -1.53 17.03
C LYS A 96 -4.35 -1.63 16.35
N ALA A 97 -4.03 -2.78 15.77
CA ALA A 97 -2.77 -2.96 15.03
C ALA A 97 -2.68 -1.93 13.90
N HIS A 98 -3.76 -1.76 13.14
CA HIS A 98 -3.81 -0.80 12.03
C HIS A 98 -3.68 0.66 12.51
N ALA A 99 -4.31 1.03 13.62
CA ALA A 99 -4.16 2.36 14.21
C ALA A 99 -2.70 2.67 14.59
N VAL A 100 -2.01 1.70 15.20
CA VAL A 100 -0.59 1.87 15.59
C VAL A 100 0.32 2.01 14.37
N ILE A 101 0.18 1.15 13.34
CA ILE A 101 1.05 1.23 12.17
C ILE A 101 0.78 2.48 11.34
N SER A 102 -0.48 2.86 11.14
CA SER A 102 -0.84 4.07 10.40
C SER A 102 -0.33 5.33 11.11
N ARG A 103 -0.44 5.38 12.46
CA ARG A 103 0.13 6.46 13.27
C ARG A 103 1.65 6.51 13.17
N SER A 104 2.32 5.37 13.29
CA SER A 104 3.79 5.28 13.16
C SER A 104 4.24 5.78 11.80
N TRP A 105 3.57 5.32 10.74
CA TRP A 105 3.91 5.68 9.38
C TRP A 105 3.75 7.20 9.12
N VAL A 106 2.63 7.81 9.51
CA VAL A 106 2.37 9.23 9.26
C VAL A 106 3.24 10.15 10.13
N LEU A 107 3.56 9.74 11.36
CA LEU A 107 4.38 10.54 12.27
C LEU A 107 5.89 10.36 12.10
N ARG A 108 6.35 9.31 11.39
CA ARG A 108 7.77 9.10 11.17
C ARG A 108 8.50 10.32 10.58
N PRO A 109 8.07 10.95 9.47
CA PRO A 109 8.76 12.10 8.91
C PRO A 109 8.70 13.34 9.82
N VAL A 110 7.67 13.44 10.67
CA VAL A 110 7.50 14.56 11.61
C VAL A 110 8.39 14.41 12.82
N ILE A 111 8.52 13.20 13.38
CA ILE A 111 9.23 12.96 14.65
C ILE A 111 10.67 12.46 14.40
N SER A 112 10.87 11.69 13.36
CA SER A 112 12.16 11.06 13.02
C SER A 112 12.48 11.26 11.53
N PRO A 113 12.65 12.51 11.07
CA PRO A 113 12.91 12.78 9.66
C PRO A 113 14.17 12.06 9.19
N SER A 114 14.12 11.53 7.97
CA SER A 114 15.31 10.96 7.32
C SER A 114 16.29 12.08 6.96
N THR A 115 17.58 11.79 7.07
CA THR A 115 18.65 12.76 6.77
C THR A 115 18.95 12.88 5.27
N GLY A 116 18.03 12.49 4.41
CA GLY A 116 18.22 12.43 2.96
C GLY A 116 19.09 11.23 2.55
N THR A 117 18.53 10.33 1.77
CA THR A 117 19.30 9.24 1.18
C THR A 117 19.86 9.69 -0.16
N ASP A 118 21.14 9.38 -0.40
CA ASP A 118 21.69 9.43 -1.76
C ASP A 118 20.85 8.49 -2.62
N LYS A 119 20.11 9.06 -3.58
CA LYS A 119 19.35 8.29 -4.58
C LYS A 119 20.33 7.80 -5.63
N PRO A 120 20.75 6.53 -5.61
CA PRO A 120 21.57 6.06 -6.70
C PRO A 120 20.72 6.09 -7.96
N ASP A 121 21.07 6.91 -8.92
CA ASP A 121 20.51 6.81 -10.27
C ASP A 121 21.08 5.56 -10.93
N LEU A 122 20.31 4.49 -10.90
CA LEU A 122 20.64 3.22 -11.52
C LEU A 122 20.12 3.12 -12.96
N SER A 123 19.54 4.20 -13.48
CA SER A 123 19.00 4.25 -14.84
C SER A 123 20.09 4.55 -15.87
N ASN A 124 20.02 3.85 -16.99
CA ASN A 124 20.82 4.08 -18.20
C ASN A 124 19.98 3.64 -19.42
N PRO A 125 20.46 3.76 -20.68
CA PRO A 125 19.65 3.41 -21.86
C PRO A 125 19.07 1.99 -21.86
N ASP A 126 19.70 1.03 -21.15
CA ASP A 126 19.30 -0.38 -21.11
C ASP A 126 18.76 -0.79 -19.73
N ARG A 127 18.59 0.18 -18.81
CA ARG A 127 18.19 -0.08 -17.45
C ARG A 127 17.32 1.05 -16.89
N HIS A 128 16.14 0.70 -16.33
CA HIS A 128 15.23 1.61 -15.66
C HIS A 128 14.88 1.02 -14.29
N VAL A 129 15.65 1.39 -13.25
CA VAL A 129 15.49 0.90 -11.88
C VAL A 129 15.33 2.07 -10.94
N ILE A 130 14.09 2.29 -10.48
CA ILE A 130 13.72 3.43 -9.66
C ILE A 130 12.99 3.00 -8.38
N TRP A 131 13.12 3.82 -7.33
CA TRP A 131 12.34 3.73 -6.11
C TRP A 131 11.29 4.82 -6.07
N TYR A 132 10.16 4.54 -5.45
CA TYR A 132 9.07 5.47 -5.20
C TYR A 132 9.13 5.95 -3.75
N GLU A 133 9.82 7.06 -3.53
CA GLU A 133 9.97 7.64 -2.20
C GLU A 133 8.77 8.50 -1.79
N ARG A 134 8.72 8.81 -0.49
CA ARG A 134 7.70 9.63 0.16
C ARG A 134 7.75 11.12 -0.21
N ASP A 135 8.85 11.58 -0.79
CA ASP A 135 9.22 13.01 -0.91
C ASP A 135 8.48 13.76 -2.01
N ALA A 136 7.42 13.18 -2.57
CA ALA A 136 6.66 13.79 -3.67
C ALA A 136 5.74 14.95 -3.23
N HIS A 137 5.74 15.30 -1.93
CA HIS A 137 4.81 16.30 -1.40
C HIS A 137 5.53 17.59 -1.01
N GLU A 138 5.06 18.69 -1.55
CA GLU A 138 5.58 20.04 -1.24
C GLU A 138 4.54 20.82 -0.45
N GLY A 139 4.85 21.10 0.83
CA GLY A 139 4.05 21.93 1.72
C GLY A 139 2.88 21.23 2.43
N PHE A 140 2.83 19.90 2.42
CA PHE A 140 1.97 19.06 3.28
C PHE A 140 2.66 17.72 3.58
N ASP A 141 2.19 17.01 4.61
CA ASP A 141 2.89 15.82 5.12
C ASP A 141 2.56 14.56 4.32
N VAL A 142 1.31 14.39 3.92
CA VAL A 142 0.77 13.23 3.19
C VAL A 142 -0.30 13.64 2.21
N CYS A 143 -0.52 12.87 1.14
CA CYS A 143 -1.70 13.02 0.29
C CYS A 143 -2.86 12.11 0.75
N ALA A 144 -4.04 12.35 0.20
CA ALA A 144 -5.25 11.59 0.51
C ALA A 144 -5.39 10.30 -0.30
N ASP A 145 -4.50 10.02 -1.26
CA ASP A 145 -4.60 8.91 -2.21
C ASP A 145 -3.73 7.71 -1.81
N ASP A 146 -3.88 6.60 -2.52
CA ASP A 146 -3.16 5.31 -2.35
C ASP A 146 -1.63 5.42 -2.37
N HIS A 147 -1.06 6.52 -2.87
CA HIS A 147 0.37 6.81 -2.75
C HIS A 147 0.82 6.90 -1.28
N CYS A 148 -0.03 7.44 -0.39
CA CYS A 148 0.19 7.53 1.05
C CYS A 148 -0.69 6.54 1.79
N GLN A 149 -1.80 7.01 2.32
CA GLN A 149 -2.85 6.22 2.98
C GLN A 149 -4.19 6.80 2.53
N ARG A 150 -5.14 5.95 2.18
CA ARG A 150 -6.47 6.42 1.77
C ARG A 150 -7.10 7.27 2.87
N TYR A 151 -7.41 8.51 2.52
CA TYR A 151 -8.02 9.48 3.40
C TYR A 151 -9.24 10.09 2.72
N GLU A 152 -10.45 9.62 3.05
CA GLU A 152 -11.70 9.98 2.39
C GLU A 152 -12.62 10.82 3.32
N GLY A 153 -12.06 11.51 4.30
CA GLY A 153 -12.81 12.36 5.22
C GLY A 153 -13.73 11.59 6.18
N ILE A 154 -14.87 12.20 6.52
CA ILE A 154 -15.82 11.63 7.48
C ILE A 154 -17.00 10.91 6.82
N THR A 155 -17.16 11.02 5.51
CA THR A 155 -18.35 10.53 4.79
C THR A 155 -18.60 9.04 5.04
N ARG A 156 -17.56 8.20 4.96
CA ARG A 156 -17.68 6.75 5.22
C ARG A 156 -17.97 6.41 6.67
N ARG A 157 -17.50 7.22 7.60
CA ARG A 157 -17.81 7.08 9.02
C ARG A 157 -19.30 7.20 9.30
N ASP A 158 -19.94 8.13 8.61
CA ASP A 158 -21.35 8.43 8.82
C ASP A 158 -22.27 7.43 8.11
N GLU A 159 -21.81 6.78 7.05
CA GLU A 159 -22.52 5.68 6.38
C GLU A 159 -22.63 4.42 7.24
N HIS A 160 -21.66 4.20 8.17
CA HIS A 160 -21.56 2.99 8.99
C HIS A 160 -21.25 3.31 10.47
N PRO A 161 -22.18 3.86 11.25
CA PRO A 161 -21.91 4.39 12.61
C PRO A 161 -21.44 3.34 13.63
N GLU A 162 -21.88 2.08 13.52
CA GLU A 162 -21.40 1.00 14.41
C GLU A 162 -19.93 0.69 14.17
N ALA A 163 -19.52 0.78 12.96
CA ALA A 163 -18.17 0.63 12.51
C ALA A 163 -17.26 1.76 12.97
N ALA A 164 -17.70 2.98 12.79
CA ALA A 164 -17.02 4.15 13.29
C ALA A 164 -16.79 4.06 14.81
N ALA A 165 -17.78 3.55 15.56
CA ALA A 165 -17.63 3.34 16.99
C ALA A 165 -16.55 2.30 17.34
N ASN A 166 -16.39 1.24 16.56
CA ASN A 166 -15.31 0.24 16.78
C ASN A 166 -13.93 0.79 16.40
N VAL A 167 -13.85 1.55 15.33
CA VAL A 167 -12.61 2.26 14.95
C VAL A 167 -12.22 3.25 16.05
N GLN A 168 -13.17 4.04 16.56
CA GLN A 168 -12.89 4.99 17.65
C GLN A 168 -12.40 4.28 18.92
N LYS A 169 -12.99 3.14 19.30
CA LYS A 169 -12.50 2.32 20.42
C LYS A 169 -11.06 1.85 20.21
N ALA A 170 -10.70 1.45 18.98
CA ALA A 170 -9.34 1.01 18.68
C ALA A 170 -8.34 2.17 18.79
N ILE A 171 -8.68 3.34 18.24
CA ILE A 171 -7.87 4.56 18.32
C ILE A 171 -7.68 4.99 19.77
N ASP A 172 -8.76 5.04 20.58
CA ASP A 172 -8.68 5.44 21.99
C ASP A 172 -7.85 4.45 22.82
N ALA A 173 -7.98 3.15 22.58
CA ALA A 173 -7.20 2.11 23.25
C ALA A 173 -5.70 2.14 22.90
N THR A 174 -5.35 2.71 21.75
CA THR A 174 -3.96 2.80 21.26
C THR A 174 -3.46 4.23 21.14
N ARG A 175 -4.15 5.19 21.74
CA ARG A 175 -3.88 6.62 21.62
C ARG A 175 -2.41 6.95 21.92
N GLY A 176 -1.76 7.64 20.96
CA GLY A 176 -0.35 8.01 21.04
C GLY A 176 0.64 6.84 20.92
N GLN A 177 0.18 5.59 20.75
CA GLN A 177 1.11 4.46 20.60
C GLN A 177 1.66 4.38 19.19
N VAL A 178 2.98 4.23 19.08
CA VAL A 178 3.74 4.04 17.85
C VAL A 178 4.72 2.89 17.98
N LEU A 179 5.13 2.31 16.87
CA LEU A 179 6.26 1.39 16.82
C LEU A 179 7.57 2.18 16.76
N MET A 180 8.53 1.81 17.58
CA MET A 180 9.86 2.39 17.61
C MET A 180 10.94 1.31 17.48
N TYR A 181 12.02 1.66 16.80
CA TYR A 181 13.22 0.87 16.68
C TYR A 181 14.43 1.80 16.79
N ASP A 182 15.39 1.43 17.64
CA ASP A 182 16.61 2.22 17.89
C ASP A 182 16.32 3.72 18.15
N GLY A 183 15.31 4.00 19.00
CA GLY A 183 14.92 5.36 19.39
C GLY A 183 14.21 6.19 18.30
N LYS A 184 13.90 5.60 17.15
CA LYS A 184 13.20 6.26 16.02
C LYS A 184 11.83 5.61 15.80
N VAL A 185 10.87 6.40 15.33
CA VAL A 185 9.56 5.88 14.88
C VAL A 185 9.76 5.04 13.62
N CYS A 186 9.15 3.85 13.57
CA CYS A 186 9.25 2.92 12.44
C CYS A 186 8.49 3.42 11.18
N ASP A 187 9.02 3.12 10.00
CA ASP A 187 8.27 3.18 8.74
C ASP A 187 7.38 1.94 8.65
N ALA A 188 6.22 2.01 9.33
CA ALA A 188 5.34 0.87 9.53
C ALA A 188 4.34 0.73 8.39
N ARG A 189 4.77 0.15 7.27
CA ARG A 189 3.96 -0.06 6.07
C ARG A 189 3.06 -1.27 6.17
N PHE A 190 2.04 -1.29 5.32
CA PHE A 190 1.08 -2.40 5.22
C PHE A 190 0.64 -2.60 3.77
N TYR A 191 0.07 -3.75 3.49
CA TYR A 191 -0.43 -4.15 2.18
C TYR A 191 -1.43 -5.30 2.32
N LYS A 192 -2.15 -5.64 1.26
CA LYS A 192 -3.30 -6.55 1.31
C LYS A 192 -2.92 -7.99 1.69
N ALA A 193 -2.02 -8.65 0.94
CA ALA A 193 -1.61 -10.04 1.15
C ALA A 193 -0.14 -10.29 0.81
N CYS A 194 0.61 -10.94 1.71
CA CYS A 194 2.02 -11.24 1.46
C CYS A 194 2.24 -12.40 0.47
N GLY A 195 1.27 -13.32 0.34
CA GLY A 195 1.42 -14.55 -0.43
C GLY A 195 2.23 -15.63 0.28
N GLY A 196 2.50 -15.46 1.59
CA GLY A 196 3.19 -16.41 2.47
C GLY A 196 4.51 -15.93 3.08
N ALA A 197 5.10 -14.82 2.58
CA ALA A 197 6.29 -14.20 3.13
C ALA A 197 6.31 -12.70 2.87
N THR A 198 6.89 -11.92 3.80
CA THR A 198 7.08 -10.47 3.65
C THR A 198 8.37 -10.14 2.91
N GLU A 199 8.48 -8.91 2.40
CA GLU A 199 9.58 -8.44 1.54
C GLU A 199 10.46 -7.41 2.26
N LEU A 200 11.70 -7.26 1.81
CA LEU A 200 12.62 -6.22 2.23
C LEU A 200 12.20 -4.84 1.72
N PHE A 201 12.41 -3.82 2.55
CA PHE A 201 12.07 -2.44 2.24
C PHE A 201 12.78 -1.91 0.99
N GLU A 202 14.08 -2.20 0.84
CA GLU A 202 14.94 -1.76 -0.26
C GLU A 202 14.59 -2.36 -1.63
N ASN A 203 13.76 -3.40 -1.64
CA ASN A 203 13.27 -3.98 -2.90
C ASN A 203 12.05 -3.24 -3.48
N ALA A 204 11.40 -2.38 -2.69
CA ALA A 204 10.19 -1.65 -3.10
C ALA A 204 10.32 -0.13 -2.99
N TRP A 205 10.81 0.42 -1.85
CA TRP A 205 10.56 1.80 -1.47
C TRP A 205 11.75 2.75 -1.56
N ALA A 206 12.88 2.40 -0.96
CA ALA A 206 14.09 3.22 -0.97
C ALA A 206 15.33 2.33 -0.79
N ASN A 207 16.51 2.85 -1.10
CA ASN A 207 17.78 2.14 -0.90
C ASN A 207 18.22 2.22 0.58
N GLU A 208 17.35 1.79 1.48
CA GLU A 208 17.57 1.76 2.93
C GLU A 208 17.18 0.39 3.47
N HIS A 209 17.92 -0.10 4.44
CA HIS A 209 17.62 -1.35 5.14
C HIS A 209 17.11 -1.05 6.55
N TYR A 210 16.08 -1.77 6.98
CA TYR A 210 15.50 -1.66 8.32
C TYR A 210 15.38 -3.03 8.97
N ASP A 211 16.13 -3.28 10.04
CA ASP A 211 16.13 -4.57 10.78
C ASP A 211 14.71 -4.96 11.27
N TYR A 212 13.87 -3.99 11.60
CA TYR A 212 12.47 -4.25 12.00
C TYR A 212 11.53 -4.58 10.83
N LEU A 213 12.03 -4.58 9.60
CA LEU A 213 11.35 -5.02 8.37
C LEU A 213 12.06 -6.23 7.74
N GLU A 214 12.80 -6.99 8.55
CA GLU A 214 13.33 -8.29 8.14
C GLU A 214 12.18 -9.21 7.67
N PRO A 215 12.41 -10.04 6.65
CA PRO A 215 11.38 -10.89 6.09
C PRO A 215 10.87 -11.91 7.09
N VAL A 216 9.57 -11.99 7.23
CA VAL A 216 8.91 -12.98 8.07
C VAL A 216 8.05 -13.93 7.24
N ARG A 217 8.01 -15.20 7.65
CA ARG A 217 7.01 -16.13 7.16
C ARG A 217 5.66 -15.80 7.78
N ASP A 218 4.62 -15.77 6.95
CA ASP A 218 3.25 -15.45 7.37
C ASP A 218 2.56 -16.65 8.07
N GLU A 219 3.30 -17.37 8.88
CA GLU A 219 2.85 -18.46 9.75
C GLU A 219 3.97 -18.89 10.70
N ILE A 220 3.62 -19.38 11.90
CA ILE A 220 4.56 -20.06 12.78
C ILE A 220 4.74 -21.50 12.29
N GLY A 221 5.95 -21.88 11.91
CA GLY A 221 6.20 -23.24 11.42
C GLY A 221 7.56 -23.41 10.73
N THR A 222 7.66 -24.37 9.81
CA THR A 222 8.89 -24.69 9.10
C THR A 222 9.38 -23.52 8.26
N PRO A 223 10.66 -23.13 8.34
CA PRO A 223 11.22 -22.07 7.50
C PRO A 223 10.99 -22.33 6.02
N LEU A 224 10.80 -21.27 5.26
CA LEU A 224 10.76 -21.35 3.79
C LEU A 224 12.17 -21.59 3.23
N PRO A 225 12.29 -22.21 2.05
CA PRO A 225 13.55 -22.22 1.33
C PRO A 225 13.97 -20.80 0.95
N ASP A 226 15.22 -20.62 0.56
CA ASP A 226 15.68 -19.32 0.05
C ASP A 226 14.94 -18.96 -1.25
N LEU A 227 14.01 -18.01 -1.16
CA LEU A 227 13.15 -17.58 -2.28
C LEU A 227 13.85 -16.57 -3.22
N THR A 228 15.08 -16.17 -2.92
CA THR A 228 15.92 -15.40 -3.86
C THR A 228 16.45 -16.28 -4.99
N ILE A 229 16.41 -17.61 -4.80
CA ILE A 229 16.76 -18.61 -5.80
C ILE A 229 15.54 -18.90 -6.68
N GLU A 230 15.69 -18.73 -8.00
CA GLU A 230 14.59 -18.78 -8.96
C GLU A 230 13.81 -20.10 -8.89
N GLU A 231 14.48 -21.26 -8.78
CA GLU A 231 13.82 -22.59 -8.70
C GLU A 231 12.94 -22.70 -7.45
N ASN A 232 13.44 -22.19 -6.31
CA ASN A 232 12.68 -22.19 -5.05
C ASN A 232 11.48 -21.24 -5.13
N ALA A 233 11.69 -20.05 -5.72
CA ALA A 233 10.62 -19.06 -5.91
C ALA A 233 9.51 -19.61 -6.81
N GLN A 234 9.86 -20.27 -7.93
CA GLN A 234 8.89 -20.89 -8.82
C GLN A 234 8.10 -21.99 -8.11
N ALA A 235 8.78 -22.89 -7.38
CA ALA A 235 8.13 -23.96 -6.60
C ALA A 235 7.17 -23.35 -5.55
N PHE A 236 7.60 -22.32 -4.83
CA PHE A 236 6.82 -21.61 -3.82
C PHE A 236 5.55 -20.96 -4.42
N ILE A 237 5.69 -20.22 -5.53
CA ILE A 237 4.58 -19.54 -6.19
C ILE A 237 3.54 -20.54 -6.72
N ARG A 238 4.00 -21.66 -7.29
CA ARG A 238 3.11 -22.70 -7.86
C ARG A 238 2.43 -23.56 -6.82
N THR A 239 2.83 -23.48 -5.55
CA THR A 239 2.24 -24.28 -4.46
C THR A 239 1.41 -23.39 -3.53
N SER A 240 0.37 -23.97 -2.92
CA SER A 240 -0.45 -23.33 -1.89
C SER A 240 -0.03 -23.83 -0.52
N LEU A 241 1.01 -23.19 0.05
CA LEU A 241 1.49 -23.52 1.39
C LEU A 241 0.59 -22.92 2.46
N SER A 242 0.66 -23.45 3.67
CA SER A 242 -0.01 -22.88 4.83
C SER A 242 0.58 -21.50 5.16
N ALA A 243 -0.30 -20.52 5.34
CA ALA A 243 0.02 -19.15 5.74
C ALA A 243 -1.23 -18.50 6.34
N TYR A 244 -1.09 -17.50 7.19
CA TYR A 244 -2.23 -16.78 7.73
C TYR A 244 -3.06 -16.14 6.60
N CYS A 245 -2.42 -15.53 5.61
CA CYS A 245 -3.12 -14.92 4.48
C CYS A 245 -3.65 -15.93 3.44
N ASN A 246 -3.40 -17.24 3.60
CA ASN A 246 -3.98 -18.29 2.77
C ASN A 246 -5.37 -18.69 3.30
N THR A 247 -6.34 -17.81 3.17
CA THR A 247 -7.71 -18.01 3.62
C THR A 247 -8.71 -17.70 2.52
N THR A 248 -9.79 -18.47 2.48
CA THR A 248 -10.99 -18.25 1.65
C THR A 248 -12.21 -17.91 2.50
N ASP A 249 -12.03 -17.70 3.81
CA ASP A 249 -13.12 -17.33 4.72
C ASP A 249 -13.61 -15.91 4.40
N GLU A 250 -14.79 -15.80 3.79
CA GLU A 250 -15.41 -14.53 3.39
C GLU A 250 -15.62 -13.60 4.57
N ARG A 251 -15.87 -14.12 5.77
CA ARG A 251 -16.02 -13.34 7.01
C ARG A 251 -14.72 -12.63 7.40
N ILE A 252 -13.58 -13.26 7.10
CA ILE A 252 -12.26 -12.65 7.33
C ILE A 252 -11.91 -11.70 6.18
N LEU A 253 -12.06 -12.15 4.95
CA LEU A 253 -11.75 -11.33 3.76
C LEU A 253 -12.56 -10.04 3.74
N SER A 254 -13.85 -10.08 4.11
CA SER A 254 -14.71 -8.88 4.19
C SER A 254 -14.24 -7.83 5.22
N GLN A 255 -13.36 -8.20 6.17
CA GLN A 255 -12.79 -7.24 7.12
C GLN A 255 -11.72 -6.34 6.51
N VAL A 256 -11.02 -6.81 5.48
CA VAL A 256 -9.87 -6.12 4.87
C VAL A 256 -10.11 -5.73 3.40
N LEU A 257 -11.27 -6.08 2.86
CA LEU A 257 -11.67 -5.77 1.49
C LEU A 257 -12.78 -4.71 1.50
N ASN A 258 -12.52 -3.58 0.88
CA ASN A 258 -13.55 -2.62 0.56
C ASN A 258 -14.46 -3.18 -0.54
N ASN A 259 -15.64 -2.60 -0.73
CA ASN A 259 -16.61 -3.06 -1.74
C ASN A 259 -16.01 -3.16 -3.16
N TYR A 260 -14.97 -2.38 -3.45
CA TYR A 260 -14.26 -2.34 -4.75
C TYR A 260 -13.26 -3.48 -4.96
N ASP A 261 -12.70 -4.04 -3.86
CA ASP A 261 -11.72 -5.12 -3.90
C ASP A 261 -12.39 -6.52 -3.86
N GLN A 262 -13.74 -6.58 -3.81
CA GLN A 262 -14.47 -7.85 -3.69
C GLN A 262 -14.65 -8.61 -5.00
N GLU A 263 -14.20 -8.07 -6.13
CA GLU A 263 -14.32 -8.70 -7.45
C GLU A 263 -13.42 -9.93 -7.61
N THR A 264 -12.39 -10.10 -6.77
CA THR A 264 -11.54 -11.29 -6.77
C THR A 264 -11.39 -11.86 -5.37
N LYS A 265 -11.21 -13.18 -5.29
CA LYS A 265 -10.90 -13.93 -4.05
C LYS A 265 -9.46 -14.46 -4.05
N ASP A 266 -8.73 -14.24 -5.13
CA ASP A 266 -7.43 -14.86 -5.40
C ASP A 266 -6.25 -14.03 -4.85
N PHE A 267 -6.34 -13.58 -3.57
CA PHE A 267 -5.31 -12.76 -2.95
C PHE A 267 -4.03 -13.52 -2.62
N TYR A 268 -4.13 -14.83 -2.35
CA TYR A 268 -2.98 -15.64 -1.99
C TYR A 268 -2.23 -16.15 -3.21
N ARG A 269 -2.97 -16.62 -4.22
CA ARG A 269 -2.45 -17.03 -5.53
C ARG A 269 -3.38 -16.51 -6.62
N TRP A 270 -2.80 -16.01 -7.68
CA TRP A 270 -3.54 -15.39 -8.78
C TRP A 270 -2.94 -15.79 -10.14
N THR A 271 -3.73 -15.66 -11.19
CA THR A 271 -3.29 -15.86 -12.57
C THR A 271 -3.84 -14.76 -13.45
N VAL A 272 -2.97 -14.19 -14.29
CA VAL A 272 -3.33 -13.20 -15.32
C VAL A 272 -2.79 -13.70 -16.65
N GLN A 273 -3.58 -13.57 -17.70
CA GLN A 273 -3.19 -13.95 -19.05
C GLN A 273 -3.26 -12.72 -19.96
N TYR A 274 -2.25 -12.59 -20.83
CA TYR A 274 -2.17 -11.56 -21.86
C TYR A 274 -1.82 -12.20 -23.18
N THR A 275 -2.46 -11.78 -24.26
CA THR A 275 -1.91 -12.00 -25.60
C THR A 275 -0.59 -11.23 -25.74
N LYS A 276 0.26 -11.61 -26.71
CA LYS A 276 1.50 -10.87 -26.98
C LYS A 276 1.22 -9.41 -27.34
N GLU A 277 0.15 -9.16 -28.10
CA GLU A 277 -0.27 -7.83 -28.50
C GLU A 277 -0.71 -7.00 -27.29
N GLU A 278 -1.62 -7.52 -26.46
CA GLU A 278 -2.09 -6.84 -25.24
C GLU A 278 -0.93 -6.46 -24.31
N LEU A 279 0.01 -7.38 -24.06
CA LEU A 279 1.14 -7.10 -23.19
C LEU A 279 2.08 -6.05 -23.78
N SER A 280 2.30 -6.08 -25.10
CA SER A 280 3.13 -5.10 -25.81
C SER A 280 2.51 -3.70 -25.73
N ASP A 281 1.19 -3.60 -25.92
CA ASP A 281 0.45 -2.34 -25.83
C ASP A 281 0.48 -1.79 -24.40
N ILE A 282 0.21 -2.64 -23.39
CA ILE A 282 0.25 -2.25 -21.96
C ILE A 282 1.64 -1.71 -21.60
N ILE A 283 2.71 -2.44 -21.93
CA ILE A 283 4.07 -2.02 -21.60
C ILE A 283 4.43 -0.71 -22.31
N CYS A 284 4.07 -0.55 -23.59
CA CYS A 284 4.30 0.66 -24.35
C CYS A 284 3.55 1.86 -23.75
N GLU A 285 2.27 1.70 -23.42
CA GLU A 285 1.45 2.75 -22.80
C GLU A 285 1.96 3.15 -21.41
N ARG A 286 2.29 2.17 -20.56
CA ARG A 286 2.67 2.41 -19.17
C ARG A 286 4.10 2.92 -19.01
N SER A 287 5.02 2.52 -19.87
CA SER A 287 6.42 2.94 -19.84
C SER A 287 6.74 4.16 -20.71
N GLY A 288 5.92 4.42 -21.73
CA GLY A 288 6.22 5.38 -22.80
C GLY A 288 7.35 4.91 -23.74
N ILE A 289 7.74 3.61 -23.69
CA ILE A 289 8.86 3.04 -24.46
C ILE A 289 8.33 1.98 -25.44
N ASP A 290 8.66 2.12 -26.72
CA ASP A 290 8.34 1.14 -27.74
C ASP A 290 9.35 -0.02 -27.73
N PHE A 291 8.96 -1.15 -27.12
CA PHE A 291 9.72 -2.40 -27.14
C PHE A 291 9.47 -3.23 -28.40
N GLY A 292 8.50 -2.86 -29.25
CA GLY A 292 7.96 -3.73 -30.29
C GLY A 292 7.13 -4.87 -29.71
N GLU A 293 7.12 -6.04 -30.39
CA GLU A 293 6.50 -7.25 -29.82
C GLU A 293 7.30 -7.72 -28.60
N ILE A 294 6.63 -7.98 -27.49
CA ILE A 294 7.28 -8.56 -26.30
C ILE A 294 7.57 -10.03 -26.56
N LEU A 295 8.85 -10.37 -26.55
CA LEU A 295 9.36 -11.71 -26.81
C LEU A 295 9.51 -12.50 -25.51
N ASP A 296 9.96 -11.85 -24.40
CA ASP A 296 10.14 -12.52 -23.13
C ASP A 296 10.12 -11.55 -21.94
N LEU A 297 9.80 -12.09 -20.75
CA LEU A 297 9.92 -11.46 -19.44
C LEU A 297 10.85 -12.33 -18.58
N VAL A 298 12.09 -11.89 -18.36
CA VAL A 298 13.13 -12.69 -17.74
C VAL A 298 13.36 -12.24 -16.30
N PRO A 299 13.17 -13.10 -15.28
CA PRO A 299 13.52 -12.82 -13.89
C PRO A 299 15.04 -12.56 -13.78
N ILE A 300 15.42 -11.47 -13.10
CA ILE A 300 16.83 -11.13 -12.86
C ILE A 300 17.17 -11.25 -11.38
N LYS A 301 16.36 -10.61 -10.52
CA LYS A 301 16.58 -10.67 -9.07
C LYS A 301 15.26 -10.76 -8.32
N ARG A 302 15.23 -11.67 -7.36
CA ARG A 302 14.11 -11.83 -6.42
C ARG A 302 14.52 -11.52 -5.01
N GLY A 303 13.58 -10.99 -4.25
CA GLY A 303 13.70 -10.85 -2.81
C GLY A 303 13.22 -12.09 -2.05
N PRO A 304 13.30 -12.05 -0.72
CA PRO A 304 12.97 -13.19 0.16
C PRO A 304 11.48 -13.55 0.18
N SER A 305 10.61 -12.76 -0.43
CA SER A 305 9.20 -13.07 -0.64
C SER A 305 8.89 -13.66 -2.03
N ALA A 306 9.92 -14.03 -2.80
CA ALA A 306 9.85 -14.38 -4.22
C ALA A 306 9.45 -13.21 -5.15
N ARG A 307 9.27 -11.98 -4.63
CA ARG A 307 8.99 -10.81 -5.46
C ARG A 307 10.21 -10.44 -6.31
N LEU A 308 9.96 -10.16 -7.58
CA LEU A 308 10.95 -9.60 -8.48
C LEU A 308 11.17 -8.13 -8.12
N TYR A 309 12.42 -7.74 -7.91
CA TYR A 309 12.82 -6.35 -7.81
C TYR A 309 13.73 -5.89 -8.96
N GLU A 310 14.16 -6.81 -9.81
CA GLU A 310 14.71 -6.56 -11.14
C GLU A 310 14.23 -7.63 -12.12
N MET A 311 13.76 -7.20 -13.28
CA MET A 311 13.28 -8.06 -14.37
C MET A 311 13.75 -7.49 -15.71
N GLN A 312 14.06 -8.34 -16.68
CA GLN A 312 14.36 -7.91 -18.04
C GLN A 312 13.14 -8.10 -18.94
N ILE A 313 12.78 -7.04 -19.65
CA ILE A 313 11.81 -7.09 -20.75
C ILE A 313 12.61 -7.25 -22.04
N VAL A 314 12.33 -8.32 -22.78
CA VAL A 314 12.92 -8.60 -24.09
C VAL A 314 11.86 -8.31 -25.15
N GLY A 315 12.05 -7.26 -25.92
CA GLY A 315 11.20 -6.92 -27.05
C GLY A 315 11.92 -7.04 -28.39
N SER A 316 11.17 -7.03 -29.48
CA SER A 316 11.72 -7.14 -30.82
C SER A 316 12.53 -5.90 -31.27
N LYS A 317 12.30 -4.74 -30.65
CA LYS A 317 13.00 -3.49 -30.92
C LYS A 317 14.01 -3.13 -29.82
N ARG A 318 13.75 -3.55 -28.58
CA ARG A 318 14.53 -3.15 -27.42
C ARG A 318 14.50 -4.21 -26.32
N THR A 319 15.61 -4.32 -25.59
CA THR A 319 15.71 -5.10 -24.37
C THR A 319 16.15 -4.18 -23.22
N MET A 320 15.50 -4.25 -22.06
CA MET A 320 15.80 -3.38 -20.92
C MET A 320 15.55 -4.11 -19.60
N VAL A 321 16.40 -3.86 -18.60
CA VAL A 321 16.15 -4.26 -17.20
C VAL A 321 15.30 -3.19 -16.53
N ILE A 322 14.21 -3.60 -15.88
CA ILE A 322 13.33 -2.74 -15.09
C ILE A 322 13.32 -3.15 -13.61
N GLY A 323 13.03 -2.27 -12.73
CA GLY A 323 12.87 -2.42 -11.27
C GLY A 323 12.57 -1.06 -10.64
N LYS A 324 12.15 -0.98 -9.46
CA LYS A 324 11.93 -1.95 -8.38
C LYS A 324 10.53 -2.61 -8.47
N GLU A 325 10.06 -3.19 -7.34
CA GLU A 325 8.80 -3.92 -7.22
C GLU A 325 7.62 -3.15 -7.78
N LEU A 326 7.45 -1.90 -7.38
CA LEU A 326 6.34 -1.05 -7.78
C LEU A 326 6.38 -0.71 -9.29
N GLU A 327 7.57 -0.48 -9.84
CA GLU A 327 7.74 -0.18 -11.27
C GLU A 327 7.42 -1.40 -12.14
N ILE A 328 7.84 -2.61 -11.72
CA ILE A 328 7.48 -3.85 -12.41
C ILE A 328 5.96 -4.02 -12.47
N ARG A 329 5.25 -3.81 -11.35
CA ARG A 329 3.79 -3.92 -11.30
C ARG A 329 3.09 -2.89 -12.17
N LYS A 330 3.60 -1.66 -12.19
CA LYS A 330 3.06 -0.55 -12.96
C LYS A 330 3.12 -0.82 -14.48
N TRP A 331 4.22 -1.40 -14.97
CA TRP A 331 4.40 -1.62 -16.40
C TRP A 331 3.67 -2.84 -16.95
N LEU A 332 3.33 -3.82 -16.08
CA LEU A 332 2.71 -5.09 -16.49
C LEU A 332 1.17 -5.12 -16.35
N SER A 333 0.52 -3.98 -16.11
CA SER A 333 -0.94 -3.91 -16.01
C SER A 333 -1.45 -2.53 -16.40
N LYS A 334 -2.68 -2.46 -16.89
CA LYS A 334 -3.39 -1.19 -17.17
C LYS A 334 -3.57 -0.33 -15.91
N SER A 335 -3.67 -0.97 -14.73
CA SER A 335 -3.64 -0.30 -13.43
C SER A 335 -2.32 -0.64 -12.71
N HIS A 336 -2.35 -1.62 -11.80
CA HIS A 336 -1.19 -2.20 -11.15
C HIS A 336 -1.37 -3.71 -11.08
N LEU A 337 -0.33 -4.48 -11.45
CA LEU A 337 -0.33 -5.93 -11.24
C LEU A 337 -0.42 -6.23 -9.73
N TYR A 338 -1.06 -7.33 -9.37
CA TYR A 338 -1.31 -7.68 -7.96
C TYR A 338 -0.06 -7.67 -7.09
N SER A 339 1.04 -8.27 -7.57
CA SER A 339 2.37 -8.22 -6.97
C SER A 339 3.43 -8.50 -8.04
N SER A 340 4.71 -8.35 -7.70
CA SER A 340 5.81 -8.80 -8.55
C SER A 340 6.30 -10.23 -8.22
N ALA A 341 5.64 -10.94 -7.31
CA ALA A 341 5.91 -12.35 -7.04
C ALA A 341 5.18 -13.22 -8.04
N PHE A 342 5.72 -13.40 -9.23
CA PHE A 342 5.12 -14.21 -10.28
C PHE A 342 6.14 -15.04 -11.07
N VAL A 343 5.64 -16.06 -11.75
CA VAL A 343 6.33 -16.84 -12.77
C VAL A 343 5.65 -16.62 -14.12
N VAL A 344 6.40 -16.77 -15.19
CA VAL A 344 5.94 -16.55 -16.55
C VAL A 344 5.90 -17.89 -17.30
N ASP A 345 4.73 -18.25 -17.78
CA ASP A 345 4.52 -19.40 -18.68
C ASP A 345 3.99 -18.91 -20.03
N ARG A 346 3.95 -19.83 -21.00
CA ARG A 346 3.36 -19.60 -22.32
C ARG A 346 2.31 -20.67 -22.61
N ASN A 347 1.18 -20.25 -23.20
CA ASN A 347 0.22 -21.19 -23.74
C ASN A 347 0.63 -21.65 -25.16
N GLU A 348 -0.17 -22.53 -25.77
CA GLU A 348 0.06 -23.07 -27.11
C GLU A 348 0.10 -21.96 -28.21
N ASN A 349 -0.57 -20.84 -28.00
CA ASN A 349 -0.57 -19.68 -28.89
C ASN A 349 0.67 -18.77 -28.67
N GLY A 350 1.46 -19.05 -27.64
CA GLY A 350 2.59 -18.23 -27.24
C GLY A 350 2.22 -16.99 -26.39
N ASP A 351 0.96 -16.91 -25.91
CA ASP A 351 0.50 -15.87 -24.99
C ASP A 351 1.13 -16.02 -23.63
N PHE A 352 1.24 -14.93 -22.89
CA PHE A 352 1.84 -14.90 -21.56
C PHE A 352 0.83 -15.30 -20.50
N ILE A 353 1.23 -16.21 -19.60
CA ILE A 353 0.48 -16.57 -18.39
C ILE A 353 1.35 -16.21 -17.20
N LEU A 354 0.91 -15.23 -16.41
CA LEU A 354 1.55 -14.84 -15.16
C LEU A 354 0.82 -15.52 -14.01
N THR A 355 1.47 -16.46 -13.35
CA THR A 355 0.99 -17.07 -12.10
C THR A 355 1.72 -16.44 -10.94
N GLY A 356 1.00 -15.88 -9.96
CA GLY A 356 1.63 -15.11 -8.92
C GLY A 356 1.09 -15.34 -7.51
N ALA A 357 1.72 -14.68 -6.55
CA ALA A 357 1.47 -14.81 -5.13
C ALA A 357 1.36 -13.45 -4.43
N GLY A 358 0.33 -13.30 -3.59
CA GLY A 358 0.12 -12.11 -2.79
C GLY A 358 -0.39 -10.91 -3.55
N TRP A 359 -0.71 -9.84 -2.81
CA TRP A 359 -1.23 -8.57 -3.33
C TRP A 359 -0.60 -7.39 -2.58
N GLY A 360 0.11 -6.55 -3.30
CA GLY A 360 0.86 -5.41 -2.78
C GLY A 360 2.35 -5.67 -2.68
N HIS A 361 3.06 -4.64 -2.23
CA HIS A 361 4.53 -4.56 -2.23
C HIS A 361 5.25 -5.54 -1.27
N GLY A 362 4.53 -6.12 -0.32
CA GLY A 362 5.08 -7.15 0.56
C GLY A 362 5.81 -6.65 1.81
N VAL A 363 6.02 -5.36 2.01
CA VAL A 363 6.82 -4.80 3.10
C VAL A 363 5.97 -4.47 4.33
N GLY A 364 6.30 -5.03 5.50
CA GLY A 364 5.60 -4.78 6.76
C GLY A 364 4.36 -5.65 6.97
N LEU A 365 3.23 -5.09 7.43
CA LEU A 365 2.05 -5.84 7.86
C LEU A 365 1.20 -6.33 6.69
N CYS A 366 0.95 -7.64 6.65
CA CYS A 366 -0.02 -8.29 5.79
C CYS A 366 -1.43 -8.17 6.39
N GLN A 367 -2.32 -7.38 5.77
CA GLN A 367 -3.66 -7.12 6.31
C GLN A 367 -4.50 -8.38 6.48
N ILE A 368 -4.54 -9.28 5.46
CA ILE A 368 -5.28 -10.55 5.55
C ILE A 368 -4.67 -11.46 6.61
N GLY A 369 -3.33 -11.56 6.67
CA GLY A 369 -2.64 -12.34 7.69
C GLY A 369 -2.94 -11.83 9.11
N ALA A 370 -2.88 -10.51 9.32
CA ALA A 370 -3.23 -9.88 10.59
C ALA A 370 -4.70 -10.12 10.99
N ALA A 371 -5.64 -10.10 10.02
CA ALA A 371 -7.05 -10.41 10.27
C ALA A 371 -7.24 -11.86 10.73
N VAL A 372 -6.55 -12.82 10.10
CA VAL A 372 -6.58 -14.23 10.51
C VAL A 372 -5.93 -14.42 11.88
N MET A 373 -4.81 -13.74 12.17
CA MET A 373 -4.20 -13.78 13.51
C MET A 373 -5.17 -13.27 14.58
N ALA A 374 -5.83 -12.14 14.34
CA ALA A 374 -6.82 -11.59 15.26
C ALA A 374 -8.01 -12.54 15.48
N ASP A 375 -8.51 -13.20 14.41
CA ASP A 375 -9.57 -14.21 14.52
C ASP A 375 -9.12 -15.45 15.31
N LYS A 376 -7.84 -15.80 15.27
CA LYS A 376 -7.23 -16.85 16.09
C LYS A 376 -6.95 -16.42 17.54
N GLY A 377 -7.29 -15.20 17.94
CA GLY A 377 -7.15 -14.68 19.29
C GLY A 377 -5.79 -14.06 19.62
N TYR A 378 -4.96 -13.75 18.63
CA TYR A 378 -3.75 -12.97 18.84
C TYR A 378 -4.12 -11.52 19.17
N THR A 379 -3.41 -10.93 20.14
CA THR A 379 -3.55 -9.51 20.47
C THR A 379 -2.85 -8.63 19.42
N TYR A 380 -3.22 -7.34 19.35
CA TYR A 380 -2.57 -6.41 18.42
C TYR A 380 -1.06 -6.29 18.63
N GLU A 381 -0.59 -6.39 19.89
CA GLU A 381 0.84 -6.41 20.21
C GLU A 381 1.54 -7.64 19.60
N GLN A 382 0.90 -8.81 19.67
CA GLN A 382 1.44 -10.03 19.08
C GLN A 382 1.44 -9.96 17.55
N ILE A 383 0.41 -9.38 16.94
CA ILE A 383 0.33 -9.14 15.51
C ILE A 383 1.46 -8.19 15.06
N LEU A 384 1.64 -7.08 15.77
CA LEU A 384 2.71 -6.12 15.48
C LEU A 384 4.09 -6.72 15.64
N ALA A 385 4.33 -7.47 16.73
CA ALA A 385 5.60 -8.15 16.97
C ALA A 385 5.92 -9.22 15.89
N HIS A 386 4.89 -9.82 15.28
CA HIS A 386 5.08 -10.77 14.20
C HIS A 386 5.59 -10.09 12.91
N TYR A 387 4.96 -8.97 12.50
CA TYR A 387 5.31 -8.30 11.24
C TYR A 387 6.42 -7.24 11.35
N PHE A 388 6.75 -6.80 12.56
CA PHE A 388 7.81 -5.82 12.85
C PHE A 388 8.74 -6.34 13.93
N PRO A 389 9.53 -7.39 13.63
CA PRO A 389 10.39 -8.03 14.64
C PRO A 389 11.39 -7.04 15.25
N GLY A 390 11.56 -7.11 16.56
CA GLY A 390 12.50 -6.24 17.30
C GLY A 390 12.03 -4.81 17.52
N SER A 391 10.88 -4.39 16.95
CA SER A 391 10.29 -3.10 17.28
C SER A 391 9.64 -3.10 18.65
N GLU A 392 9.54 -1.93 19.27
CA GLU A 392 8.92 -1.73 20.59
C GLU A 392 7.70 -0.82 20.46
N LEU A 393 6.61 -1.16 21.14
CA LEU A 393 5.44 -0.30 21.27
C LEU A 393 5.70 0.78 22.32
N LYS A 394 5.61 2.06 21.96
CA LYS A 394 5.83 3.21 22.84
C LYS A 394 4.69 4.22 22.71
N SER A 395 4.39 4.90 23.81
CA SER A 395 3.50 6.08 23.79
C SER A 395 4.32 7.36 23.66
N ILE A 396 3.87 8.28 22.80
CA ILE A 396 4.50 9.58 22.52
C ILE A 396 3.58 10.75 22.87
#